data_ff1d6ba92cbe8c341cb2c939a4b1ff39
#
_entry.id   ff1d6ba92cbe8c341cb2c939a4b1ff39
#
_cell.length_a   1.000
_cell.length_b   1.000
_cell.length_c   1.000
_cell.angle_alpha   90.00
_cell.angle_beta   90.00
_cell.angle_gamma   90.00
#
_symmetry.space_group_name_H-M   'P 1'
#
loop_
_entity.id
_entity.type
_entity.pdbx_description
1 polymer ?
#
loop_
_entity_poly.entity_id
_entity_poly.type
_entity_poly.pdbx_seq_one_letter_code
_entity_poly.pdbx_strand_id
1 'polypeptide(L)'
;MVIYYLNNIHPKLINLYQQIYFFFIWKQIRKEKDITDLFVIRGYKIPVSFIEKMKKRFPDIKMTMYQWDSIKNNSYEHLIPYFDKTFTFDYEDFKQRNDLNFLQLFYTEDIRKIREIEKNIQYDFFLFNSFTLERYQAITKILDYCKKNDLTVKQFCYIPYRTYFKYKYLKRISLNKALLSFNPMSRLEYVQYLSKCDIVVDINHSTQTGLSMRIIETLGAGKKLLTTNKNIEKDPLYSKER
;
A
#
# COMPACT_ATOMS: atom_id res chain seq x y z
N MET A 1 -3.94 10.22 -8.48
CA MET A 1 -3.58 11.56 -7.94
C MET A 1 -4.81 12.48 -7.79
N VAL A 2 -5.62 12.69 -8.83
CA VAL A 2 -6.80 13.58 -8.81
C VAL A 2 -7.82 13.21 -7.71
N ILE A 3 -8.16 11.94 -7.54
CA ILE A 3 -9.10 11.46 -6.51
C ILE A 3 -8.65 11.82 -5.09
N TYR A 4 -7.35 11.75 -4.82
CA TYR A 4 -6.81 12.12 -3.50
C TYR A 4 -7.00 13.61 -3.19
N TYR A 5 -6.88 14.48 -4.19
CA TYR A 5 -7.12 15.91 -4.03
C TYR A 5 -8.61 16.22 -3.83
N LEU A 6 -9.50 15.57 -4.55
CA LEU A 6 -10.94 15.78 -4.47
C LEU A 6 -11.54 15.29 -3.13
N ASN A 7 -10.96 14.25 -2.52
CA ASN A 7 -11.38 13.75 -1.20
C ASN A 7 -11.37 14.84 -0.10
N ASN A 8 -10.54 15.86 -0.25
CA ASN A 8 -10.38 16.91 0.75
C ASN A 8 -11.21 18.17 0.46
N ILE A 9 -11.97 18.19 -0.66
CA ILE A 9 -12.76 19.38 -1.06
C ILE A 9 -14.23 19.15 -0.72
N HIS A 10 -14.88 18.16 -1.29
CA HIS A 10 -16.29 17.85 -1.02
C HIS A 10 -16.65 16.43 -1.50
N PRO A 11 -17.35 15.59 -0.70
CA PRO A 11 -17.72 14.22 -1.09
C PRO A 11 -18.53 14.12 -2.40
N LYS A 12 -19.42 15.08 -2.66
CA LYS A 12 -20.24 15.12 -3.89
C LYS A 12 -19.39 15.32 -5.15
N LEU A 13 -18.31 16.10 -5.08
CA LEU A 13 -17.39 16.32 -6.22
C LEU A 13 -16.62 15.06 -6.57
N ILE A 14 -16.32 14.23 -5.58
CA ILE A 14 -15.66 12.95 -5.81
C ILE A 14 -16.60 12.00 -6.56
N ASN A 15 -17.84 11.91 -6.11
CA ASN A 15 -18.84 11.06 -6.76
C ASN A 15 -19.06 11.49 -8.22
N LEU A 16 -19.13 12.79 -8.47
CA LEU A 16 -19.25 13.32 -9.83
C LEU A 16 -18.03 12.96 -10.69
N TYR A 17 -16.82 13.19 -10.16
CA TYR A 17 -15.58 12.82 -10.85
C TYR A 17 -15.53 11.32 -11.15
N GLN A 18 -15.91 10.47 -10.20
CA GLN A 18 -15.96 9.03 -10.41
C GLN A 18 -16.95 8.63 -11.49
N GLN A 19 -18.15 9.19 -11.48
CA GLN A 19 -19.15 8.93 -12.51
C GLN A 19 -18.63 9.30 -13.90
N ILE A 20 -18.00 10.48 -14.02
CA ILE A 20 -17.40 10.93 -15.29
C ILE A 20 -16.25 9.99 -15.70
N TYR A 21 -15.34 9.65 -14.78
CA TYR A 21 -14.20 8.76 -15.03
C TYR A 21 -14.70 7.37 -15.52
N PHE A 22 -15.62 6.76 -14.78
CA PHE A 22 -16.17 5.45 -15.15
C PHE A 22 -17.08 5.51 -16.38
N PHE A 23 -17.68 6.64 -16.70
CA PHE A 23 -18.36 6.84 -17.97
C PHE A 23 -17.39 6.74 -19.16
N PHE A 24 -16.23 7.34 -19.09
CA PHE A 24 -15.23 7.25 -20.15
C PHE A 24 -14.64 5.83 -20.25
N ILE A 25 -14.37 5.17 -19.15
CA ILE A 25 -13.96 3.75 -19.14
C ILE A 25 -15.06 2.90 -19.82
N TRP A 26 -16.30 3.09 -19.41
CA TRP A 26 -17.42 2.35 -20.01
C TRP A 26 -17.53 2.59 -21.51
N LYS A 27 -17.31 3.81 -21.98
CA LYS A 27 -17.36 4.16 -23.41
C LYS A 27 -16.30 3.40 -24.24
N GLN A 28 -15.20 3.00 -23.64
CA GLN A 28 -14.18 2.15 -24.26
C GLN A 28 -14.59 0.67 -24.17
N ILE A 29 -14.89 0.19 -22.98
CA ILE A 29 -15.21 -1.23 -22.72
C ILE A 29 -16.43 -1.71 -23.54
N ARG A 30 -17.47 -0.91 -23.66
CA ARG A 30 -18.69 -1.30 -24.39
C ARG A 30 -18.48 -1.61 -25.88
N LYS A 31 -17.34 -1.20 -26.45
CA LYS A 31 -16.96 -1.48 -27.85
C LYS A 31 -16.38 -2.88 -28.01
N GLU A 32 -15.89 -3.44 -26.92
CA GLU A 32 -15.36 -4.80 -26.91
C GLU A 32 -16.51 -5.80 -27.07
N LYS A 33 -16.24 -6.89 -27.79
CA LYS A 33 -17.23 -7.94 -28.06
C LYS A 33 -17.20 -9.02 -26.99
N ASP A 34 -16.01 -9.42 -26.59
CA ASP A 34 -15.77 -10.60 -25.76
C ASP A 34 -14.84 -10.24 -24.59
N ILE A 35 -15.44 -9.87 -23.45
CA ILE A 35 -14.72 -9.73 -22.20
C ILE A 35 -15.15 -10.89 -21.30
N THR A 36 -14.22 -11.77 -20.98
CA THR A 36 -14.46 -12.98 -20.17
C THR A 36 -14.16 -12.75 -18.69
N ASP A 37 -13.27 -11.84 -18.39
CA ASP A 37 -12.77 -11.63 -17.01
C ASP A 37 -12.65 -10.14 -16.67
N LEU A 38 -13.07 -9.79 -15.45
CA LEU A 38 -12.82 -8.51 -14.82
C LEU A 38 -12.00 -8.72 -13.56
N PHE A 39 -10.74 -8.29 -13.59
CA PHE A 39 -9.88 -8.32 -12.40
C PHE A 39 -9.72 -6.91 -11.83
N VAL A 40 -10.17 -6.72 -10.61
CA VAL A 40 -10.13 -5.42 -9.92
C VAL A 40 -9.11 -5.47 -8.79
N ILE A 41 -8.09 -4.63 -8.90
CA ILE A 41 -7.15 -4.40 -7.80
C ILE A 41 -7.62 -3.17 -7.03
N ARG A 42 -7.79 -3.32 -5.70
CA ARG A 42 -8.13 -2.22 -4.82
C ARG A 42 -9.43 -1.53 -5.23
N GLY A 43 -10.55 -2.24 -5.19
CA GLY A 43 -11.88 -1.82 -5.66
C GLY A 43 -12.47 -0.55 -5.03
N TYR A 44 -11.69 0.15 -4.22
CA TYR A 44 -12.07 1.37 -3.53
C TYR A 44 -12.63 2.42 -4.50
N LYS A 45 -13.86 2.84 -4.21
CA LYS A 45 -14.60 3.87 -4.99
C LYS A 45 -15.01 3.49 -6.41
N ILE A 46 -15.08 2.23 -6.75
CA ILE A 46 -15.76 1.82 -7.99
C ILE A 46 -17.27 1.97 -7.77
N PRO A 47 -17.99 2.68 -8.65
CA PRO A 47 -19.44 2.77 -8.54
C PRO A 47 -20.09 1.39 -8.79
N VAL A 48 -20.99 0.97 -7.92
CA VAL A 48 -21.77 -0.26 -8.11
C VAL A 48 -22.44 -0.29 -9.49
N SER A 49 -22.98 0.84 -9.92
CA SER A 49 -23.61 0.98 -11.24
C SER A 49 -22.67 0.66 -12.43
N PHE A 50 -21.36 0.81 -12.25
CA PHE A 50 -20.39 0.39 -13.26
C PHE A 50 -20.27 -1.13 -13.30
N ILE A 51 -20.21 -1.79 -12.16
CA ILE A 51 -20.15 -3.25 -12.06
C ILE A 51 -21.42 -3.89 -12.63
N GLU A 52 -22.57 -3.33 -12.29
CA GLU A 52 -23.87 -3.78 -12.85
C GLU A 52 -23.93 -3.65 -14.38
N LYS A 53 -23.42 -2.54 -14.93
CA LYS A 53 -23.32 -2.36 -16.39
C LYS A 53 -22.40 -3.40 -17.03
N MET A 54 -21.28 -3.74 -16.38
CA MET A 54 -20.39 -4.80 -16.85
C MET A 54 -21.11 -6.14 -16.90
N LYS A 55 -21.77 -6.54 -15.82
CA LYS A 55 -22.53 -7.79 -15.72
C LYS A 55 -23.69 -7.86 -16.74
N LYS A 56 -24.40 -6.74 -16.95
CA LYS A 56 -25.48 -6.66 -17.94
C LYS A 56 -24.97 -6.80 -19.38
N ARG A 57 -23.80 -6.24 -19.70
CA ARG A 57 -23.23 -6.26 -21.05
C ARG A 57 -22.54 -7.58 -21.38
N PHE A 58 -21.94 -8.20 -20.37
CA PHE A 58 -21.18 -9.45 -20.44
C PHE A 58 -21.72 -10.41 -19.37
N PRO A 59 -22.83 -11.14 -19.62
CA PRO A 59 -23.48 -11.94 -18.58
C PRO A 59 -22.62 -13.03 -17.97
N ASP A 60 -21.70 -13.61 -18.77
CA ASP A 60 -20.82 -14.71 -18.37
C ASP A 60 -19.47 -14.24 -17.84
N ILE A 61 -19.30 -12.91 -17.63
CA ILE A 61 -18.03 -12.35 -17.15
C ILE A 61 -17.70 -12.84 -15.75
N LYS A 62 -16.50 -13.37 -15.56
CA LYS A 62 -15.96 -13.72 -14.25
C LYS A 62 -15.38 -12.49 -13.59
N MET A 63 -15.80 -12.18 -12.39
CA MET A 63 -15.40 -10.99 -11.67
C MET A 63 -14.57 -11.36 -10.43
N THR A 64 -13.32 -10.94 -10.39
CA THR A 64 -12.43 -11.15 -9.26
C THR A 64 -11.94 -9.82 -8.72
N MET A 65 -12.02 -9.64 -7.40
CA MET A 65 -11.49 -8.46 -6.70
C MET A 65 -10.37 -8.86 -5.76
N TYR A 66 -9.24 -8.15 -5.83
CA TYR A 66 -8.11 -8.34 -4.93
C TYR A 66 -7.79 -7.04 -4.19
N GLN A 67 -7.96 -7.06 -2.89
CA GLN A 67 -7.76 -5.89 -2.04
C GLN A 67 -6.34 -5.79 -1.52
N TRP A 68 -5.79 -4.57 -1.57
CA TRP A 68 -4.47 -4.20 -1.06
C TRP A 68 -4.55 -3.23 0.12
N ASP A 69 -5.75 -3.02 0.63
CA ASP A 69 -6.03 -2.25 1.84
C ASP A 69 -7.03 -3.04 2.70
N SER A 70 -6.98 -2.84 4.02
CA SER A 70 -8.00 -3.39 4.91
C SER A 70 -9.32 -2.63 4.79
N ILE A 71 -10.42 -3.27 5.18
CA ILE A 71 -11.76 -2.67 5.25
C ILE A 71 -11.73 -1.40 6.11
N LYS A 72 -10.97 -1.41 7.21
CA LYS A 72 -10.82 -0.25 8.11
C LYS A 72 -10.15 0.95 7.43
N ASN A 73 -9.26 0.72 6.46
CA ASN A 73 -8.60 1.79 5.71
C ASN A 73 -9.46 2.31 4.57
N ASN A 74 -10.01 1.40 3.79
CA ASN A 74 -10.79 1.69 2.58
C ASN A 74 -11.89 0.65 2.46
N SER A 75 -13.08 0.92 3.00
CA SER A 75 -14.20 0.01 2.93
C SER A 75 -14.56 -0.34 1.48
N TYR A 76 -14.61 -1.64 1.21
CA TYR A 76 -15.00 -2.24 -0.06
C TYR A 76 -16.14 -3.25 0.10
N GLU A 77 -16.70 -3.37 1.28
CA GLU A 77 -17.72 -4.36 1.65
C GLU A 77 -18.95 -4.32 0.73
N HIS A 78 -19.36 -3.10 0.35
CA HIS A 78 -20.50 -2.89 -0.56
C HIS A 78 -20.30 -3.45 -1.97
N LEU A 79 -19.05 -3.76 -2.35
CA LEU A 79 -18.72 -4.34 -3.64
C LEU A 79 -18.68 -5.88 -3.63
N ILE A 80 -18.41 -6.49 -2.48
CA ILE A 80 -18.20 -7.95 -2.36
C ILE A 80 -19.32 -8.76 -3.01
N PRO A 81 -20.63 -8.43 -2.84
CA PRO A 81 -21.73 -9.21 -3.41
C PRO A 81 -21.76 -9.23 -4.94
N TYR A 82 -21.03 -8.36 -5.60
CA TYR A 82 -21.01 -8.25 -7.07
C TYR A 82 -19.88 -9.06 -7.71
N PHE A 83 -18.94 -9.58 -6.93
CA PHE A 83 -17.79 -10.34 -7.39
C PHE A 83 -17.95 -11.83 -7.11
N ASP A 84 -17.50 -12.67 -8.04
CA ASP A 84 -17.52 -14.12 -7.86
C ASP A 84 -16.47 -14.57 -6.84
N LYS A 85 -15.35 -13.84 -6.78
CA LYS A 85 -14.30 -14.04 -5.79
C LYS A 85 -13.73 -12.71 -5.31
N THR A 86 -13.62 -12.56 -4.01
CA THR A 86 -12.92 -11.42 -3.39
C THR A 86 -11.79 -11.93 -2.50
N PHE A 87 -10.60 -11.39 -2.74
CA PHE A 87 -9.39 -11.69 -1.97
C PHE A 87 -8.99 -10.50 -1.11
N THR A 88 -8.53 -10.80 0.09
CA THR A 88 -7.90 -9.85 1.01
C THR A 88 -6.56 -10.39 1.49
N PHE A 89 -5.63 -9.49 1.79
CA PHE A 89 -4.37 -9.83 2.44
C PHE A 89 -4.40 -9.51 3.94
N ASP A 90 -5.48 -8.90 4.42
CA ASP A 90 -5.63 -8.52 5.82
C ASP A 90 -6.19 -9.69 6.64
N TYR A 91 -5.50 -10.06 7.72
CA TYR A 91 -5.87 -11.21 8.54
C TYR A 91 -7.18 -11.01 9.29
N GLU A 92 -7.45 -9.79 9.79
CA GLU A 92 -8.68 -9.52 10.51
C GLU A 92 -9.90 -9.49 9.58
N ASP A 93 -9.76 -8.88 8.40
CA ASP A 93 -10.82 -8.89 7.39
C ASP A 93 -11.17 -10.33 7.00
N PHE A 94 -10.17 -11.17 6.74
CA PHE A 94 -10.36 -12.57 6.40
C PHE A 94 -11.02 -13.37 7.54
N LYS A 95 -10.58 -13.13 8.80
CA LYS A 95 -11.12 -13.83 9.96
C LYS A 95 -12.57 -13.45 10.27
N GLN A 96 -12.95 -12.21 10.00
CA GLN A 96 -14.29 -11.69 10.33
C GLN A 96 -15.34 -11.98 9.26
N ARG A 97 -14.93 -12.44 8.05
CA ARG A 97 -15.83 -12.60 6.90
C ARG A 97 -15.58 -13.91 6.15
N ASN A 98 -16.63 -14.72 6.04
CA ASN A 98 -16.59 -16.00 5.33
C ASN A 98 -16.67 -15.85 3.81
N ASP A 99 -17.02 -14.67 3.29
CA ASP A 99 -17.13 -14.35 1.87
C ASP A 99 -15.82 -13.78 1.27
N LEU A 100 -14.76 -13.73 2.06
CA LEU A 100 -13.42 -13.36 1.63
C LEU A 100 -12.48 -14.57 1.53
N ASN A 101 -11.58 -14.53 0.56
CA ASN A 101 -10.48 -15.48 0.42
C ASN A 101 -9.18 -14.78 0.83
N PHE A 102 -8.29 -15.48 1.52
CA PHE A 102 -6.99 -14.93 1.87
C PHE A 102 -6.02 -15.08 0.69
N LEU A 103 -5.37 -13.98 0.32
CA LEU A 103 -4.28 -13.96 -0.64
C LEU A 103 -3.25 -12.92 -0.22
N GLN A 104 -2.05 -13.37 0.12
CA GLN A 104 -0.96 -12.50 0.52
C GLN A 104 -0.50 -11.59 -0.63
N LEU A 105 0.05 -10.42 -0.29
CA LEU A 105 0.69 -9.54 -1.25
C LEU A 105 1.94 -10.22 -1.87
N PHE A 106 2.42 -9.69 -2.96
CA PHE A 106 3.50 -10.27 -3.77
C PHE A 106 4.64 -9.26 -3.97
N TYR A 107 5.74 -9.74 -4.47
CA TYR A 107 6.82 -8.91 -5.00
C TYR A 107 7.04 -9.17 -6.49
N THR A 108 7.58 -8.18 -7.16
CA THR A 108 7.81 -8.21 -8.61
C THR A 108 9.24 -8.64 -8.95
N GLU A 109 9.48 -8.94 -10.20
CA GLU A 109 10.75 -9.47 -10.70
C GLU A 109 11.95 -8.54 -10.43
N ASP A 110 11.76 -7.22 -10.45
CA ASP A 110 12.80 -6.25 -10.13
C ASP A 110 13.28 -6.38 -8.67
N ILE A 111 12.41 -6.80 -7.76
CA ILE A 111 12.77 -7.11 -6.36
C ILE A 111 13.53 -8.44 -6.28
N ARG A 112 13.05 -9.47 -6.98
CA ARG A 112 13.71 -10.78 -7.00
C ARG A 112 15.16 -10.67 -7.47
N LYS A 113 15.40 -9.89 -8.50
CA LYS A 113 16.74 -9.64 -9.07
C LYS A 113 17.73 -9.04 -8.08
N ILE A 114 17.28 -8.39 -7.00
CA ILE A 114 18.19 -7.85 -5.97
C ILE A 114 19.03 -8.96 -5.34
N ARG A 115 18.51 -10.18 -5.23
CA ARG A 115 19.27 -11.34 -4.68
C ARG A 115 20.45 -11.76 -5.55
N GLU A 116 20.39 -11.45 -6.85
CA GLU A 116 21.38 -11.85 -7.86
C GLU A 116 22.48 -10.81 -8.02
N ILE A 117 22.27 -9.60 -7.48
CA ILE A 117 23.25 -8.51 -7.55
C ILE A 117 24.30 -8.72 -6.45
N GLU A 118 25.56 -8.47 -6.79
CA GLU A 118 26.65 -8.45 -5.82
C GLU A 118 26.32 -7.48 -4.66
N LYS A 119 26.54 -7.95 -3.43
CA LYS A 119 26.18 -7.18 -2.22
C LYS A 119 27.12 -5.99 -2.06
N ASN A 120 26.60 -4.80 -2.32
CA ASN A 120 27.25 -3.52 -2.03
C ASN A 120 26.44 -2.76 -0.97
N ILE A 121 26.60 -3.13 0.31
CA ILE A 121 25.85 -2.53 1.41
C ILE A 121 26.47 -1.16 1.73
N GLN A 122 25.64 -0.12 1.64
CA GLN A 122 25.98 1.27 1.96
C GLN A 122 25.23 1.79 3.19
N TYR A 123 24.15 1.13 3.58
CA TYR A 123 23.28 1.51 4.68
C TYR A 123 22.97 0.30 5.57
N ASP A 124 23.16 0.45 6.89
CA ASP A 124 22.72 -0.56 7.86
C ASP A 124 21.20 -0.65 7.86
N PHE A 125 20.51 0.51 7.79
CA PHE A 125 19.05 0.56 7.81
C PHE A 125 18.48 1.35 6.64
N PHE A 126 17.32 0.86 6.14
CA PHE A 126 16.47 1.58 5.19
C PHE A 126 15.07 1.75 5.77
N LEU A 127 14.66 3.02 5.95
CA LEU A 127 13.34 3.43 6.41
C LEU A 127 12.60 4.10 5.26
N PHE A 128 11.57 3.44 4.73
CA PHE A 128 10.75 3.95 3.63
C PHE A 128 9.29 4.01 4.05
N ASN A 129 8.74 5.22 4.27
CA ASN A 129 7.41 5.39 4.82
C ASN A 129 6.64 6.55 4.19
N SER A 130 5.31 6.42 4.15
CA SER A 130 4.42 7.57 4.07
C SER A 130 4.16 8.13 5.46
N PHE A 131 4.03 9.44 5.57
CA PHE A 131 3.87 10.14 6.83
C PHE A 131 2.56 9.76 7.54
N THR A 132 2.68 9.32 8.78
CA THR A 132 1.72 9.48 9.87
C THR A 132 2.48 10.05 11.07
N LEU A 133 1.78 10.66 12.03
CA LEU A 133 2.47 11.21 13.20
C LEU A 133 3.20 10.11 13.99
N GLU A 134 2.58 8.95 14.13
CA GLU A 134 3.15 7.78 14.81
C GLU A 134 4.43 7.31 14.12
N ARG A 135 4.39 7.16 12.78
CA ARG A 135 5.56 6.78 11.98
C ARG A 135 6.67 7.81 12.08
N TYR A 136 6.34 9.10 12.00
CA TYR A 136 7.31 10.17 12.13
C TYR A 136 8.02 10.13 13.49
N GLN A 137 7.27 9.95 14.58
CA GLN A 137 7.83 9.82 15.92
C GLN A 137 8.73 8.58 16.08
N ALA A 138 8.31 7.44 15.50
CA ALA A 138 9.12 6.23 15.51
C ALA A 138 10.40 6.40 14.69
N ILE A 139 10.32 6.99 13.49
CA ILE A 139 11.49 7.31 12.66
C ILE A 139 12.48 8.19 13.43
N THR A 140 12.02 9.25 14.09
CA THR A 140 12.91 10.13 14.86
C THR A 140 13.68 9.36 15.94
N LYS A 141 13.00 8.50 16.71
CA LYS A 141 13.64 7.66 17.74
C LYS A 141 14.67 6.69 17.14
N ILE A 142 14.36 6.08 16.00
CA ILE A 142 15.28 5.16 15.32
C ILE A 142 16.51 5.92 14.83
N LEU A 143 16.34 7.09 14.24
CA LEU A 143 17.45 7.92 13.77
C LEU A 143 18.37 8.37 14.92
N ASP A 144 17.78 8.75 16.05
CA ASP A 144 18.54 9.11 17.27
C ASP A 144 19.34 7.92 17.80
N TYR A 145 18.76 6.72 17.79
CA TYR A 145 19.45 5.48 18.16
C TYR A 145 20.62 5.19 17.20
N CYS A 146 20.35 5.23 15.89
CA CYS A 146 21.37 4.97 14.88
C CYS A 146 22.55 5.95 14.99
N LYS A 147 22.25 7.25 15.18
CA LYS A 147 23.29 8.27 15.38
C LYS A 147 24.16 8.02 16.60
N LYS A 148 23.58 7.54 17.72
CA LYS A 148 24.33 7.22 18.94
C LYS A 148 25.22 5.98 18.82
N ASN A 149 24.93 5.12 17.84
CA ASN A 149 25.64 3.85 17.64
C ASN A 149 26.42 3.81 16.31
N ASP A 150 26.68 4.96 15.70
CA ASP A 150 27.41 5.12 14.42
C ASP A 150 26.87 4.23 13.28
N LEU A 151 25.54 4.01 13.25
CA LEU A 151 24.86 3.22 12.23
C LEU A 151 24.41 4.10 11.07
N THR A 152 24.63 3.63 9.86
CA THR A 152 24.27 4.32 8.62
C THR A 152 22.81 4.09 8.26
N VAL A 153 22.08 5.18 7.95
CA VAL A 153 20.64 5.10 7.66
C VAL A 153 20.28 5.81 6.37
N LYS A 154 19.57 5.12 5.49
CA LYS A 154 18.79 5.76 4.42
C LYS A 154 17.37 5.93 4.89
N GLN A 155 16.93 7.17 5.06
CA GLN A 155 15.58 7.48 5.53
C GLN A 155 14.81 8.20 4.43
N PHE A 156 13.52 7.84 4.28
CA PHE A 156 12.56 8.51 3.41
C PHE A 156 11.18 8.51 4.07
N CYS A 157 10.62 9.70 4.28
CA CYS A 157 9.27 9.88 4.80
C CYS A 157 8.49 10.84 3.91
N TYR A 158 7.64 10.29 3.05
CA TYR A 158 6.82 11.10 2.14
C TYR A 158 5.67 11.76 2.87
N ILE A 159 5.52 13.07 2.68
CA ILE A 159 4.39 13.85 3.19
C ILE A 159 3.85 14.79 2.10
N PRO A 160 2.55 14.75 1.76
CA PRO A 160 1.95 15.76 0.89
C PRO A 160 2.01 17.15 1.54
N TYR A 161 2.26 18.19 0.74
CA TYR A 161 2.31 19.58 1.22
C TYR A 161 1.11 19.97 2.10
N ARG A 162 -0.13 19.63 1.68
CA ARG A 162 -1.35 19.89 2.46
C ARG A 162 -1.31 19.25 3.84
N THR A 163 -0.84 18.02 3.93
CA THR A 163 -0.70 17.31 5.20
C THR A 163 0.34 17.99 6.08
N TYR A 164 1.48 18.39 5.52
CA TYR A 164 2.50 19.14 6.23
C TYR A 164 1.93 20.45 6.80
N PHE A 165 1.23 21.27 5.99
CA PHE A 165 0.61 22.51 6.44
C PHE A 165 -0.43 22.26 7.54
N LYS A 166 -1.28 21.24 7.39
CA LYS A 166 -2.24 20.84 8.43
C LYS A 166 -1.57 20.56 9.76
N TYR A 167 -0.50 19.77 9.76
CA TYR A 167 0.20 19.43 11.00
C TYR A 167 0.95 20.63 11.58
N LYS A 168 1.65 21.39 10.76
CA LYS A 168 2.43 22.54 11.19
C LYS A 168 1.58 23.69 11.72
N TYR A 169 0.54 24.09 11.01
CA TYR A 169 -0.21 25.31 11.31
C TYR A 169 -1.52 25.04 12.06
N LEU A 170 -2.29 24.01 11.69
CA LEU A 170 -3.56 23.73 12.35
C LEU A 170 -3.37 22.91 13.63
N LYS A 171 -2.51 21.90 13.60
CA LYS A 171 -2.21 21.06 14.78
C LYS A 171 -1.03 21.60 15.61
N ARG A 172 -0.33 22.61 15.14
CA ARG A 172 0.82 23.24 15.79
C ARG A 172 1.91 22.24 16.22
N ILE A 173 2.13 21.19 15.41
CA ILE A 173 3.16 20.18 15.66
C ILE A 173 4.43 20.58 14.92
N SER A 174 5.54 20.69 15.67
CA SER A 174 6.86 20.91 15.08
C SER A 174 7.33 19.68 14.31
N LEU A 175 7.57 19.86 13.02
CA LEU A 175 8.07 18.81 12.13
C LEU A 175 9.41 19.24 11.56
N ASN A 176 10.44 18.42 11.74
CA ASN A 176 11.74 18.64 11.11
C ASN A 176 11.65 18.36 9.61
N LYS A 177 11.77 19.41 8.80
CA LYS A 177 11.69 19.32 7.33
C LYS A 177 12.77 18.42 6.72
N ALA A 178 13.95 18.34 7.33
CA ALA A 178 15.05 17.52 6.83
C ALA A 178 14.70 16.01 6.82
N LEU A 179 13.75 15.58 7.64
CA LEU A 179 13.27 14.20 7.68
C LEU A 179 12.10 13.91 6.72
N LEU A 180 11.65 14.90 5.96
CA LEU A 180 10.44 14.80 5.15
C LEU A 180 10.75 15.00 3.68
N SER A 181 10.11 14.21 2.82
CA SER A 181 10.11 14.41 1.38
C SER A 181 8.71 14.82 0.90
N PHE A 182 8.64 15.85 0.09
CA PHE A 182 7.39 16.31 -0.52
C PHE A 182 7.13 15.69 -1.89
N ASN A 183 8.15 15.05 -2.46
CA ASN A 183 8.03 14.28 -3.69
C ASN A 183 8.04 12.79 -3.37
N PRO A 184 7.17 11.97 -4.00
CA PRO A 184 7.23 10.53 -3.85
C PRO A 184 8.54 9.98 -4.41
N MET A 185 9.07 8.93 -3.79
CA MET A 185 10.20 8.18 -4.32
C MET A 185 9.76 7.38 -5.56
N SER A 186 10.55 7.38 -6.59
CA SER A 186 10.31 6.55 -7.77
C SER A 186 10.56 5.06 -7.46
N ARG A 187 9.98 4.16 -8.26
CA ARG A 187 10.23 2.71 -8.13
C ARG A 187 11.72 2.38 -8.29
N LEU A 188 12.37 3.00 -9.25
CA LEU A 188 13.80 2.78 -9.50
C LEU A 188 14.66 3.16 -8.29
N GLU A 189 14.43 4.34 -7.70
CA GLU A 189 15.14 4.78 -6.50
C GLU A 189 14.89 3.84 -5.31
N TYR A 190 13.64 3.40 -5.13
CA TYR A 190 13.31 2.44 -4.07
C TYR A 190 14.10 1.14 -4.21
N VAL A 191 14.11 0.55 -5.42
CA VAL A 191 14.86 -0.69 -5.70
C VAL A 191 16.36 -0.49 -5.48
N GLN A 192 16.92 0.66 -5.89
CA GLN A 192 18.33 1.00 -5.66
C GLN A 192 18.68 1.10 -4.18
N TYR A 193 17.84 1.76 -3.36
CA TYR A 193 18.10 1.84 -1.92
C TYR A 193 17.89 0.49 -1.22
N LEU A 194 16.89 -0.25 -1.62
CA LEU A 194 16.63 -1.60 -1.11
C LEU A 194 17.81 -2.54 -1.41
N SER A 195 18.42 -2.47 -2.60
CA SER A 195 19.59 -3.30 -2.93
C SER A 195 20.82 -2.98 -2.06
N LYS A 196 20.97 -1.72 -1.64
CA LYS A 196 22.13 -1.20 -0.91
C LYS A 196 21.99 -1.20 0.62
N CYS A 197 20.87 -1.63 1.18
CA CYS A 197 20.68 -1.74 2.63
C CYS A 197 20.89 -3.18 3.11
N ASP A 198 21.21 -3.33 4.40
CA ASP A 198 21.24 -4.62 5.09
C ASP A 198 19.87 -4.94 5.70
N ILE A 199 19.29 -4.00 6.45
CA ILE A 199 18.05 -4.16 7.19
C ILE A 199 17.01 -3.16 6.71
N VAL A 200 15.80 -3.62 6.42
CA VAL A 200 14.64 -2.75 6.17
C VAL A 200 13.81 -2.64 7.43
N VAL A 201 13.42 -1.41 7.77
CA VAL A 201 12.54 -1.16 8.91
C VAL A 201 11.13 -0.85 8.43
N ASP A 202 10.18 -1.71 8.78
CA ASP A 202 8.76 -1.54 8.51
C ASP A 202 8.02 -1.08 9.76
N ILE A 203 7.46 0.12 9.71
CA ILE A 203 6.57 0.65 10.73
C ILE A 203 5.13 0.48 10.24
N ASN A 204 4.44 -0.51 10.77
CA ASN A 204 3.09 -0.88 10.34
C ASN A 204 2.09 0.25 10.56
N HIS A 205 0.98 0.22 9.83
CA HIS A 205 -0.17 1.10 10.07
C HIS A 205 -1.10 0.41 11.06
N SER A 206 -1.54 1.13 12.10
CA SER A 206 -2.34 0.58 13.21
C SER A 206 -3.67 -0.06 12.79
N THR A 207 -4.21 0.34 11.64
CA THR A 207 -5.49 -0.18 11.12
C THR A 207 -5.33 -1.39 10.18
N GLN A 208 -4.11 -1.88 9.95
CA GLN A 208 -3.82 -2.95 9.01
C GLN A 208 -3.13 -4.10 9.73
N THR A 209 -3.65 -5.32 9.56
CA THR A 209 -3.10 -6.53 10.18
C THR A 209 -2.30 -7.39 9.21
N GLY A 210 -2.61 -7.32 7.92
CA GLY A 210 -1.87 -8.04 6.88
C GLY A 210 -0.44 -7.53 6.69
N LEU A 211 0.41 -8.37 6.11
CA LEU A 211 1.79 -8.00 5.81
C LEU A 211 1.84 -7.01 4.65
N SER A 212 2.45 -5.87 4.89
CA SER A 212 2.55 -4.79 3.88
C SER A 212 3.39 -5.23 2.67
N MET A 213 3.19 -4.59 1.52
CA MET A 213 4.04 -4.79 0.33
C MET A 213 5.53 -4.65 0.67
N ARG A 214 5.89 -3.71 1.54
CA ARG A 214 7.28 -3.51 2.00
C ARG A 214 7.85 -4.76 2.68
N ILE A 215 7.09 -5.41 3.55
CA ILE A 215 7.50 -6.65 4.20
C ILE A 215 7.79 -7.72 3.14
N ILE A 216 6.84 -7.95 2.24
CA ILE A 216 6.93 -8.96 1.20
C ILE A 216 8.08 -8.67 0.23
N GLU A 217 8.28 -7.42 -0.17
CA GLU A 217 9.39 -7.00 -1.01
C GLU A 217 10.75 -7.15 -0.30
N THR A 218 10.82 -6.84 1.00
CA THR A 218 12.03 -7.02 1.81
C THR A 218 12.45 -8.48 1.82
N LEU A 219 11.51 -9.38 2.12
CA LEU A 219 11.75 -10.83 2.10
C LEU A 219 12.06 -11.31 0.68
N GLY A 220 11.35 -10.79 -0.32
CA GLY A 220 11.59 -11.05 -1.74
C GLY A 220 12.99 -10.66 -2.18
N ALA A 221 13.54 -9.57 -1.69
CA ALA A 221 14.90 -9.09 -1.94
C ALA A 221 15.99 -9.84 -1.14
N GLY A 222 15.62 -10.75 -0.24
CA GLY A 222 16.57 -11.46 0.64
C GLY A 222 17.22 -10.54 1.67
N LYS A 223 16.56 -9.46 2.06
CA LYS A 223 17.04 -8.51 3.08
C LYS A 223 16.51 -8.88 4.46
N LYS A 224 17.22 -8.46 5.49
CA LYS A 224 16.74 -8.55 6.87
C LYS A 224 15.58 -7.58 7.09
N LEU A 225 14.63 -7.98 7.92
CA LEU A 225 13.44 -7.21 8.23
C LEU A 225 13.34 -6.94 9.73
N LEU A 226 13.12 -5.68 10.08
CA LEU A 226 12.66 -5.27 11.41
C LEU A 226 11.26 -4.67 11.25
N THR A 227 10.25 -5.29 11.84
CA THR A 227 8.86 -4.82 11.68
C THR A 227 8.14 -4.66 13.02
N THR A 228 7.22 -3.70 13.07
CA THR A 228 6.29 -3.54 14.19
C THR A 228 5.00 -4.36 14.01
N ASN A 229 4.83 -5.06 12.88
CA ASN A 229 3.66 -5.89 12.61
C ASN A 229 3.79 -7.26 13.28
N LYS A 230 3.21 -7.41 14.49
CA LYS A 230 3.22 -8.66 15.25
C LYS A 230 2.55 -9.85 14.53
N ASN A 231 1.68 -9.59 13.54
CA ASN A 231 1.02 -10.67 12.81
C ASN A 231 1.96 -11.45 11.90
N ILE A 232 3.21 -10.98 11.68
CA ILE A 232 4.23 -11.73 10.97
C ILE A 232 4.48 -13.09 11.62
N GLU A 233 4.33 -13.21 12.94
CA GLU A 233 4.49 -14.47 13.69
C GLU A 233 3.45 -15.54 13.31
N LYS A 234 2.33 -15.13 12.71
CA LYS A 234 1.25 -16.02 12.24
C LYS A 234 1.43 -16.44 10.79
N ASP A 235 2.39 -15.84 10.11
CA ASP A 235 2.62 -16.07 8.69
C ASP A 235 3.53 -17.32 8.48
N PRO A 236 3.25 -18.17 7.47
CA PRO A 236 4.11 -19.30 7.13
C PRO A 236 5.56 -18.94 6.81
N LEU A 237 5.83 -17.68 6.46
CA LEU A 237 7.19 -17.18 6.20
C LEU A 237 7.99 -16.92 7.48
N TYR A 238 7.33 -16.91 8.65
CA TYR A 238 8.00 -16.64 9.93
C TYR A 238 8.75 -17.87 10.45
N SER A 239 9.95 -17.62 10.93
CA SER A 239 10.73 -18.59 11.71
C SER A 239 11.36 -17.90 12.91
N LYS A 240 11.26 -18.52 14.09
CA LYS A 240 11.89 -17.99 15.33
C LYS A 240 13.41 -17.93 15.26
N GLU A 241 14.01 -18.68 14.34
CA GLU A 241 15.45 -18.80 14.16
C GLU A 241 16.04 -17.80 13.16
N ARG A 242 15.21 -16.93 12.63
CA ARG A 242 15.60 -15.92 11.60
C ARG A 242 15.53 -14.51 12.12
#